data_93eda8853e172a612fb82e7aaa4fc191
#
_entry.id   93eda8853e172a612fb82e7aaa4fc191
#
_cell.length_a   1.000
_cell.length_b   1.000
_cell.length_c   1.000
_cell.angle_alpha   90.00
_cell.angle_beta   90.00
_cell.angle_gamma   90.00
#
_symmetry.space_group_name_H-M   'P 1'
#
loop_
_entity.id
_entity.type
_entity.pdbx_description
1 polymer ?
#
loop_
_entity_poly.entity_id
_entity_poly.type
_entity_poly.pdbx_seq_one_letter_code
_entity_poly.pdbx_strand_id
1 'polypeptide(L)'
;GLGTDFYFPFLGSKPTAWTVDDSEGYESQSSMRFDVPNADDTEGNYAGAIFRTDGAGRDLTGYDALTFWAKASQGVTIGEIGFGQDFEENKYQVNASNITLSTNWVKYIIPIPDASKLFDERGMFWYSAGTQNTGGFGYTFWIDELKFEKLGTIGQPRPKIYDGTNEDTQTFVKTDGLVDVPSVTFNLGSGQNVTVLAARSYFDWMSSNLDVLSIDETGYYQALNAGASDITAELVGFQAEGKLTVNVLGEINFAPTPHRDTSNVSSIFSDA
;
A
#
# COMPACT_ATOMS: atom_id res chain seq x y z
N GLY A 1 -16.67 18.24 -7.22
CA GLY A 1 -16.55 19.03 -6.02
C GLY A 1 -16.40 18.17 -4.79
N LEU A 2 -15.55 18.59 -3.88
CA LEU A 2 -15.20 17.92 -2.62
C LEU A 2 -16.33 17.95 -1.55
N GLY A 3 -17.59 18.04 -1.92
CA GLY A 3 -18.69 18.24 -0.98
C GLY A 3 -18.95 17.10 0.02
N THR A 4 -18.34 15.92 -0.19
CA THR A 4 -18.53 14.75 0.67
C THR A 4 -17.22 14.04 1.03
N ASP A 5 -16.08 14.54 0.55
CA ASP A 5 -14.79 13.90 0.78
C ASP A 5 -14.04 14.70 1.84
N PHE A 6 -13.52 14.03 2.87
CA PHE A 6 -12.90 14.65 4.02
C PHE A 6 -11.40 14.42 4.03
N TYR A 7 -10.69 15.43 4.51
CA TYR A 7 -9.25 15.43 4.71
C TYR A 7 -8.92 14.96 6.13
N PHE A 8 -8.18 13.86 6.23
CA PHE A 8 -7.75 13.27 7.51
C PHE A 8 -6.23 13.14 7.52
N PRO A 9 -5.51 14.05 8.19
CA PRO A 9 -4.06 13.99 8.31
C PRO A 9 -3.62 12.77 9.11
N PHE A 10 -2.51 12.15 8.70
CA PHE A 10 -1.90 11.06 9.45
C PHE A 10 -1.27 11.55 10.76
N LEU A 11 -1.13 10.64 11.73
CA LEU A 11 -0.46 10.96 12.99
C LEU A 11 0.99 11.42 12.73
N GLY A 12 1.34 12.60 13.29
CA GLY A 12 2.65 13.23 13.09
C GLY A 12 2.78 14.06 11.81
N SER A 13 1.80 14.00 10.90
CA SER A 13 1.70 14.90 9.77
C SER A 13 1.24 16.29 10.22
N LYS A 14 1.70 17.34 9.52
CA LYS A 14 1.21 18.70 9.74
C LYS A 14 -0.27 18.81 9.38
N PRO A 15 -1.19 19.11 10.32
CA PRO A 15 -2.62 19.07 10.06
C PRO A 15 -3.09 20.09 9.02
N THR A 16 -2.36 21.22 8.88
CA THR A 16 -2.66 22.32 7.98
C THR A 16 -1.92 22.26 6.65
N ALA A 17 -1.31 21.11 6.32
CA ALA A 17 -0.50 20.96 5.13
C ALA A 17 -1.29 21.11 3.83
N TRP A 18 -2.60 20.86 3.84
CA TRP A 18 -3.46 20.97 2.65
C TRP A 18 -4.36 22.19 2.71
N THR A 19 -4.45 22.92 1.59
CA THR A 19 -5.36 24.04 1.37
C THR A 19 -5.80 24.07 -0.11
N VAL A 20 -6.74 24.97 -0.43
CA VAL A 20 -7.04 25.34 -1.83
C VAL A 20 -6.24 26.59 -2.17
N ASP A 21 -5.55 26.55 -3.32
CA ASP A 21 -4.90 27.71 -3.90
C ASP A 21 -5.79 28.27 -5.02
N ASP A 22 -6.27 29.50 -4.87
CA ASP A 22 -7.17 30.15 -5.84
C ASP A 22 -6.41 30.99 -6.90
N SER A 23 -5.09 30.89 -6.94
CA SER A 23 -4.23 31.63 -7.85
C SER A 23 -3.36 30.75 -8.74
N GLU A 24 -3.35 29.46 -8.52
CA GLU A 24 -2.52 28.48 -9.22
C GLU A 24 -3.36 27.24 -9.59
N GLY A 25 -3.49 26.91 -10.87
CA GLY A 25 -4.23 25.74 -11.37
C GLY A 25 -3.77 25.30 -12.76
N TYR A 26 -4.09 24.04 -13.12
CA TYR A 26 -3.89 23.52 -14.46
C TYR A 26 -5.12 23.85 -15.33
N GLU A 27 -4.95 24.74 -16.31
CA GLU A 27 -6.05 25.23 -17.18
C GLU A 27 -7.27 25.79 -16.39
N SER A 28 -7.06 26.13 -15.11
CA SER A 28 -8.05 26.67 -14.18
C SER A 28 -7.43 27.72 -13.26
N GLN A 29 -8.22 28.32 -12.38
CA GLN A 29 -7.71 29.31 -11.40
C GLN A 29 -7.36 28.69 -10.04
N SER A 30 -7.79 27.45 -9.76
CA SER A 30 -7.67 26.87 -8.44
C SER A 30 -7.14 25.45 -8.51
N SER A 31 -6.35 25.06 -7.51
CA SER A 31 -5.88 23.69 -7.33
C SER A 31 -5.77 23.30 -5.86
N MET A 32 -5.52 22.04 -5.60
CA MET A 32 -5.13 21.54 -4.27
C MET A 32 -3.67 21.93 -4.03
N ARG A 33 -3.40 22.65 -2.96
CA ARG A 33 -2.06 23.03 -2.53
C ARG A 33 -1.66 22.22 -1.30
N PHE A 34 -0.42 21.74 -1.32
CA PHE A 34 0.19 20.96 -0.25
C PHE A 34 1.50 21.60 0.17
N ASP A 35 1.55 22.09 1.41
CA ASP A 35 2.75 22.70 1.98
C ASP A 35 3.47 21.66 2.85
N VAL A 36 4.50 21.04 2.31
CA VAL A 36 5.35 20.09 3.05
C VAL A 36 6.21 20.87 4.03
N PRO A 37 6.10 20.64 5.34
CA PRO A 37 6.84 21.38 6.36
C PRO A 37 8.33 21.02 6.36
N ASN A 38 9.13 21.83 7.05
CA ASN A 38 10.51 21.47 7.36
C ASN A 38 10.57 20.24 8.29
N ALA A 39 11.66 19.51 8.28
CA ALA A 39 11.87 18.34 9.11
C ALA A 39 11.83 18.62 10.64
N ASP A 40 12.07 19.87 11.04
CA ASP A 40 12.07 20.34 12.42
C ASP A 40 10.78 21.08 12.83
N ASP A 41 9.75 21.07 11.97
CA ASP A 41 8.45 21.70 12.28
C ASP A 41 7.77 20.97 13.44
N THR A 42 7.42 21.72 14.50
CA THR A 42 6.86 21.19 15.75
C THR A 42 5.41 20.79 15.66
N GLU A 43 4.68 21.25 14.62
CA GLU A 43 3.28 20.90 14.38
C GLU A 43 3.14 19.60 13.54
N GLY A 44 4.25 19.11 12.97
CA GLY A 44 4.33 17.92 12.13
C GLY A 44 5.45 18.06 11.12
N ASN A 45 6.27 17.04 10.98
CA ASN A 45 7.52 17.08 10.20
C ASN A 45 7.39 16.51 8.76
N TYR A 46 6.18 16.23 8.32
CA TYR A 46 5.84 15.80 6.96
C TYR A 46 4.41 16.21 6.62
N ALA A 47 3.99 16.05 5.38
CA ALA A 47 2.63 16.22 4.91
C ALA A 47 2.08 14.87 4.44
N GLY A 48 0.97 14.42 5.01
CA GLY A 48 0.35 13.17 4.62
C GLY A 48 -1.06 13.05 5.18
N ALA A 49 -1.97 12.59 4.34
CA ALA A 49 -3.37 12.46 4.70
C ALA A 49 -4.12 11.54 3.76
N ILE A 50 -5.31 11.14 4.17
CA ILE A 50 -6.31 10.53 3.30
C ILE A 50 -7.47 11.49 3.04
N PHE A 51 -8.04 11.34 1.85
CA PHE A 51 -9.31 11.93 1.44
C PHE A 51 -10.29 10.78 1.19
N ARG A 52 -11.30 10.68 2.02
CA ARG A 52 -12.29 9.60 1.92
C ARG A 52 -13.72 10.14 1.88
N THR A 53 -14.62 9.34 1.38
CA THR A 53 -16.06 9.65 1.48
C THR A 53 -16.56 9.32 2.90
N ASP A 54 -17.45 10.16 3.42
CA ASP A 54 -18.03 9.99 4.76
C ASP A 54 -19.34 9.19 4.78
N GLY A 55 -19.75 8.66 3.64
CA GLY A 55 -20.98 7.89 3.48
C GLY A 55 -20.73 6.53 2.88
N ALA A 56 -21.68 6.08 2.06
CA ALA A 56 -21.49 4.94 1.21
C ALA A 56 -20.28 5.16 0.30
N GLY A 57 -19.55 4.08 0.01
CA GLY A 57 -18.45 4.13 -0.94
C GLY A 57 -18.92 4.50 -2.35
N ARG A 58 -17.96 4.67 -3.24
CA ARG A 58 -18.21 4.94 -4.65
C ARG A 58 -17.96 3.72 -5.50
N ASP A 59 -18.82 3.52 -6.49
CA ASP A 59 -18.59 2.51 -7.52
C ASP A 59 -17.54 3.03 -8.52
N LEU A 60 -16.35 2.45 -8.47
CA LEU A 60 -15.22 2.75 -9.34
C LEU A 60 -15.00 1.67 -10.42
N THR A 61 -15.89 0.69 -10.56
CA THR A 61 -15.75 -0.43 -11.50
C THR A 61 -15.69 0.00 -12.98
N GLY A 62 -16.12 1.20 -13.29
CA GLY A 62 -16.07 1.78 -14.64
C GLY A 62 -14.77 2.45 -15.05
N TYR A 63 -13.79 2.53 -14.14
CA TYR A 63 -12.53 3.27 -14.34
C TYR A 63 -11.33 2.32 -14.40
N ASP A 64 -10.22 2.78 -14.98
CA ASP A 64 -8.97 2.01 -15.07
C ASP A 64 -7.76 2.74 -14.44
N ALA A 65 -7.93 3.99 -14.02
CA ALA A 65 -6.89 4.76 -13.34
C ALA A 65 -7.43 5.87 -12.42
N LEU A 66 -6.65 6.21 -11.40
CA LEU A 66 -6.63 7.52 -10.78
C LEU A 66 -5.67 8.40 -11.58
N THR A 67 -6.12 9.58 -12.02
CA THR A 67 -5.29 10.53 -12.77
C THR A 67 -5.31 11.90 -12.11
N PHE A 68 -4.23 12.66 -12.29
CA PHE A 68 -4.11 14.03 -11.81
C PHE A 68 -3.00 14.76 -12.56
N TRP A 69 -3.07 16.08 -12.55
CA TRP A 69 -1.96 16.95 -12.93
C TRP A 69 -1.25 17.43 -11.68
N ALA A 70 0.07 17.44 -11.69
CA ALA A 70 0.84 17.93 -10.55
C ALA A 70 2.08 18.69 -10.98
N LYS A 71 2.49 19.64 -10.12
CA LYS A 71 3.77 20.35 -10.18
C LYS A 71 4.24 20.66 -8.76
N ALA A 72 5.48 21.13 -8.62
CA ALA A 72 6.03 21.58 -7.34
C ALA A 72 6.79 22.88 -7.48
N SER A 73 7.07 23.55 -6.35
CA SER A 73 7.85 24.80 -6.28
C SER A 73 9.32 24.62 -6.73
N GLN A 74 9.80 23.39 -6.70
CA GLN A 74 11.12 22.95 -7.15
C GLN A 74 11.07 21.47 -7.54
N GLY A 75 12.12 20.93 -8.16
CA GLY A 75 12.23 19.49 -8.40
C GLY A 75 12.25 18.72 -7.09
N VAL A 76 11.26 17.86 -6.85
CA VAL A 76 11.11 17.08 -5.60
C VAL A 76 10.64 15.67 -5.90
N THR A 77 10.76 14.79 -4.91
CA THR A 77 10.18 13.44 -4.94
C THR A 77 9.18 13.30 -3.81
N ILE A 78 7.93 13.04 -4.17
CA ILE A 78 6.86 12.66 -3.24
C ILE A 78 7.06 11.20 -2.85
N GLY A 79 6.93 10.89 -1.56
CA GLY A 79 7.10 9.53 -1.07
C GLY A 79 6.08 8.58 -1.66
N GLU A 80 4.79 8.87 -1.47
CA GLU A 80 3.70 8.01 -1.93
C GLU A 80 2.46 8.81 -2.31
N ILE A 81 1.75 8.34 -3.32
CA ILE A 81 0.42 8.82 -3.73
C ILE A 81 -0.41 7.62 -4.16
N GLY A 82 -1.68 7.58 -3.75
CA GLY A 82 -2.56 6.47 -4.10
C GLY A 82 -4.03 6.69 -3.74
N PHE A 83 -4.78 5.58 -3.68
CA PHE A 83 -6.17 5.51 -3.28
C PHE A 83 -6.42 4.22 -2.46
N GLY A 84 -7.65 4.01 -1.99
CA GLY A 84 -8.03 2.79 -1.28
C GLY A 84 -7.60 2.73 0.18
N GLN A 85 -7.13 3.84 0.76
CA GLN A 85 -6.84 3.96 2.18
C GLN A 85 -7.96 4.75 2.86
N ASP A 86 -8.64 4.14 3.84
CA ASP A 86 -9.89 4.67 4.42
C ASP A 86 -9.96 4.62 5.96
N PHE A 87 -8.85 4.26 6.64
CA PHE A 87 -8.76 4.00 8.09
C PHE A 87 -9.51 2.75 8.59
N GLU A 88 -10.00 1.92 7.70
CA GLU A 88 -10.60 0.62 8.03
C GLU A 88 -9.67 -0.52 7.59
N GLU A 89 -10.12 -1.37 6.69
CA GLU A 89 -9.32 -2.51 6.24
C GLU A 89 -8.25 -2.13 5.21
N ASN A 90 -8.39 -0.97 4.54
CA ASN A 90 -7.57 -0.58 3.38
C ASN A 90 -7.53 -1.70 2.32
N LYS A 91 -8.67 -2.37 2.15
CA LYS A 91 -8.81 -3.66 1.46
C LYS A 91 -8.26 -3.61 0.04
N TYR A 92 -8.45 -2.47 -0.64
CA TYR A 92 -8.04 -2.27 -2.03
C TYR A 92 -7.09 -1.09 -2.20
N GLN A 93 -6.20 -0.92 -1.23
CA GLN A 93 -5.19 0.14 -1.31
C GLN A 93 -4.25 -0.08 -2.49
N VAL A 94 -3.96 1.03 -3.18
CA VAL A 94 -2.96 1.12 -4.26
C VAL A 94 -2.13 2.38 -4.05
N ASN A 95 -0.82 2.27 -4.25
CA ASN A 95 0.06 3.44 -4.26
C ASN A 95 1.21 3.32 -5.24
N ALA A 96 1.57 4.45 -5.84
CA ALA A 96 2.83 4.66 -6.50
C ALA A 96 3.81 5.36 -5.53
N SER A 97 5.07 4.95 -5.55
CA SER A 97 6.10 5.47 -4.65
C SER A 97 7.14 6.27 -5.43
N ASN A 98 7.82 7.19 -4.74
CA ASN A 98 8.92 7.99 -5.28
C ASN A 98 8.54 8.78 -6.55
N ILE A 99 7.38 9.47 -6.51
CA ILE A 99 6.87 10.25 -7.64
C ILE A 99 7.67 11.56 -7.76
N THR A 100 8.42 11.70 -8.84
CA THR A 100 9.19 12.91 -9.12
C THR A 100 8.30 13.99 -9.74
N LEU A 101 8.22 15.15 -9.09
CA LEU A 101 7.54 16.34 -9.59
C LEU A 101 8.55 17.37 -10.10
N SER A 102 8.19 18.05 -11.18
CA SER A 102 8.92 19.21 -11.71
C SER A 102 8.16 20.52 -11.40
N THR A 103 8.73 21.65 -11.83
CA THR A 103 8.07 22.97 -11.73
C THR A 103 6.99 23.19 -12.80
N ASN A 104 6.84 22.26 -13.74
CA ASN A 104 5.80 22.31 -14.77
C ASN A 104 4.68 21.33 -14.45
N TRP A 105 3.46 21.65 -14.84
CA TRP A 105 2.34 20.73 -14.78
C TRP A 105 2.58 19.50 -15.65
N VAL A 106 2.48 18.32 -15.05
CA VAL A 106 2.62 17.01 -15.72
C VAL A 106 1.46 16.12 -15.28
N LYS A 107 0.90 15.35 -16.23
CA LYS A 107 -0.15 14.37 -15.92
C LYS A 107 0.47 13.10 -15.36
N TYR A 108 -0.06 12.65 -14.22
CA TYR A 108 0.29 11.40 -13.56
C TYR A 108 -0.88 10.43 -13.65
N ILE A 109 -0.56 9.14 -13.71
CA ILE A 109 -1.52 8.06 -13.87
C ILE A 109 -1.15 6.95 -12.89
N ILE A 110 -2.09 6.60 -12.02
CA ILE A 110 -1.98 5.46 -11.09
C ILE A 110 -3.00 4.42 -11.56
N PRO A 111 -2.57 3.33 -12.23
CA PRO A 111 -3.45 2.29 -12.71
C PRO A 111 -4.21 1.58 -11.59
N ILE A 112 -5.44 1.17 -11.86
CA ILE A 112 -6.25 0.32 -10.99
C ILE A 112 -5.93 -1.14 -11.34
N PRO A 113 -5.46 -1.97 -10.37
CA PRO A 113 -5.10 -3.36 -10.63
C PRO A 113 -6.26 -4.23 -11.10
N ASP A 114 -7.42 -4.11 -10.46
CA ASP A 114 -8.67 -4.78 -10.81
C ASP A 114 -9.86 -3.91 -10.41
N ALA A 115 -10.42 -3.22 -11.38
CA ALA A 115 -11.56 -2.33 -11.14
C ALA A 115 -12.83 -3.10 -10.70
N SER A 116 -12.98 -4.37 -11.04
CA SER A 116 -14.17 -5.15 -10.70
C SER A 116 -14.40 -5.31 -9.20
N LYS A 117 -13.34 -5.13 -8.40
CA LYS A 117 -13.38 -5.21 -6.93
C LYS A 117 -13.79 -3.89 -6.26
N LEU A 118 -13.81 -2.76 -6.99
CA LEU A 118 -14.01 -1.41 -6.45
C LEU A 118 -15.47 -0.92 -6.54
N PHE A 119 -16.44 -1.73 -6.14
CA PHE A 119 -17.86 -1.38 -6.22
C PHE A 119 -18.35 -0.50 -5.06
N ASP A 120 -17.60 -0.41 -3.96
CA ASP A 120 -17.94 0.35 -2.75
C ASP A 120 -16.67 0.94 -2.10
N GLU A 121 -15.85 1.65 -2.89
CA GLU A 121 -14.58 2.21 -2.42
C GLU A 121 -14.78 3.53 -1.71
N ARG A 122 -14.16 3.71 -0.55
CA ARG A 122 -14.25 4.93 0.28
C ARG A 122 -12.98 5.77 0.26
N GLY A 123 -11.82 5.15 0.11
CA GLY A 123 -10.51 5.81 0.06
C GLY A 123 -10.24 6.43 -1.31
N MET A 124 -10.63 7.70 -1.52
CA MET A 124 -10.57 8.33 -2.83
C MET A 124 -9.16 8.75 -3.22
N PHE A 125 -8.37 9.20 -2.27
CA PHE A 125 -7.01 9.69 -2.49
C PHE A 125 -6.24 9.69 -1.18
N TRP A 126 -4.94 9.41 -1.24
CA TRP A 126 -4.04 9.61 -0.12
C TRP A 126 -2.62 9.93 -0.61
N TYR A 127 -1.84 10.58 0.24
CA TYR A 127 -0.47 10.94 -0.06
C TYR A 127 0.40 10.96 1.20
N SER A 128 1.72 10.83 0.99
CA SER A 128 2.73 11.03 2.02
C SER A 128 3.96 11.71 1.38
N ALA A 129 4.30 12.89 1.88
CA ALA A 129 5.38 13.72 1.35
C ALA A 129 6.23 14.28 2.49
N GLY A 130 7.51 13.98 2.46
CA GLY A 130 8.49 14.46 3.42
C GLY A 130 9.67 15.14 2.75
N THR A 131 10.67 15.50 3.54
CA THR A 131 11.82 16.31 3.13
C THR A 131 13.10 15.50 2.90
N GLN A 132 13.00 14.18 2.74
CA GLN A 132 14.15 13.27 2.59
C GLN A 132 15.06 13.65 1.41
N ASN A 133 14.45 14.16 0.33
CA ASN A 133 15.17 14.55 -0.89
C ASN A 133 15.46 16.06 -0.99
N THR A 134 15.13 16.85 0.02
CA THR A 134 15.34 18.30 0.08
C THR A 134 16.26 18.74 1.21
N GLY A 135 16.95 17.79 1.85
CA GLY A 135 17.87 18.09 2.96
C GLY A 135 17.19 18.62 4.21
N GLY A 136 15.94 18.28 4.44
CA GLY A 136 15.15 18.73 5.61
C GLY A 136 14.35 20.01 5.36
N PHE A 137 14.45 20.63 4.17
CA PHE A 137 13.71 21.85 3.83
C PHE A 137 12.35 21.53 3.21
N GLY A 138 11.31 22.21 3.68
CA GLY A 138 9.96 22.12 3.16
C GLY A 138 9.84 22.67 1.74
N TYR A 139 8.74 22.32 1.08
CA TYR A 139 8.39 22.77 -0.26
C TYR A 139 6.89 22.74 -0.45
N THR A 140 6.41 23.33 -1.54
CA THR A 140 5.00 23.29 -1.93
C THR A 140 4.85 22.48 -3.20
N PHE A 141 3.79 21.67 -3.28
CA PHE A 141 3.34 21.08 -4.53
C PHE A 141 1.83 21.29 -4.71
N TRP A 142 1.39 21.19 -5.97
CA TRP A 142 -0.01 21.37 -6.34
C TRP A 142 -0.50 20.17 -7.12
N ILE A 143 -1.76 19.82 -6.89
CA ILE A 143 -2.50 18.79 -7.64
C ILE A 143 -3.77 19.42 -8.18
N ASP A 144 -4.07 19.16 -9.46
CA ASP A 144 -5.31 19.57 -10.10
C ASP A 144 -5.87 18.46 -10.97
N GLU A 145 -7.15 18.57 -11.37
CA GLU A 145 -7.85 17.56 -12.18
C GLU A 145 -7.74 16.13 -11.61
N LEU A 146 -7.75 16.01 -10.26
CA LEU A 146 -7.72 14.72 -9.58
C LEU A 146 -9.05 13.99 -9.78
N LYS A 147 -9.00 12.84 -10.47
CA LYS A 147 -10.20 12.06 -10.83
C LYS A 147 -9.89 10.60 -11.15
N PHE A 148 -10.87 9.74 -10.96
CA PHE A 148 -10.87 8.41 -11.58
C PHE A 148 -11.29 8.54 -13.04
N GLU A 149 -10.55 7.90 -13.94
CA GLU A 149 -10.72 8.06 -15.40
C GLU A 149 -10.66 6.69 -16.09
N LYS A 150 -11.45 6.51 -17.16
CA LYS A 150 -11.34 5.35 -18.04
C LYS A 150 -10.51 5.76 -19.25
N LEU A 151 -9.23 5.49 -19.20
CA LEU A 151 -8.28 5.80 -20.28
C LEU A 151 -8.40 4.82 -21.46
N GLY A 152 -8.62 3.53 -21.16
CA GLY A 152 -8.68 2.47 -22.16
C GLY A 152 -7.36 2.20 -22.90
N THR A 153 -6.25 2.76 -22.40
CA THR A 153 -4.91 2.68 -23.01
C THR A 153 -3.86 2.12 -22.05
N ILE A 154 -4.30 1.56 -20.93
CA ILE A 154 -3.41 0.90 -19.97
C ILE A 154 -3.20 -0.53 -20.45
N GLY A 155 -1.93 -0.94 -20.52
CA GLY A 155 -1.54 -2.30 -20.91
C GLY A 155 -1.91 -3.34 -19.86
N GLN A 156 -1.71 -4.61 -20.20
CA GLN A 156 -1.97 -5.73 -19.30
C GLN A 156 -1.12 -5.63 -18.02
N PRO A 157 -1.65 -6.04 -16.85
CA PRO A 157 -0.90 -6.08 -15.61
C PRO A 157 0.25 -7.10 -15.68
N ARG A 158 1.37 -6.75 -15.07
CA ARG A 158 2.52 -7.62 -14.83
C ARG A 158 2.74 -7.70 -13.32
N PRO A 159 2.00 -8.59 -12.65
CA PRO A 159 2.06 -8.70 -11.19
C PRO A 159 3.33 -9.41 -10.73
N LYS A 160 3.79 -9.06 -9.54
CA LYS A 160 4.94 -9.69 -8.86
C LYS A 160 4.66 -9.83 -7.37
N ILE A 161 5.06 -10.97 -6.83
CA ILE A 161 5.23 -11.18 -5.39
C ILE A 161 6.73 -11.35 -5.12
N TYR A 162 7.22 -10.85 -3.98
CA TYR A 162 8.64 -10.89 -3.62
C TYR A 162 9.55 -10.32 -4.74
N ASP A 163 9.15 -9.20 -5.34
CA ASP A 163 9.87 -8.55 -6.47
C ASP A 163 10.12 -9.48 -7.69
N GLY A 164 9.34 -10.55 -7.82
CA GLY A 164 9.47 -11.56 -8.87
C GLY A 164 10.50 -12.64 -8.56
N THR A 165 10.97 -12.74 -7.32
CA THR A 165 11.90 -13.77 -6.87
C THR A 165 11.18 -14.96 -6.24
N ASN A 166 11.86 -16.11 -6.20
CA ASN A 166 11.38 -17.25 -5.43
C ASN A 166 12.03 -17.21 -4.06
N GLU A 167 11.19 -17.09 -3.03
CA GLU A 167 11.62 -17.04 -1.64
C GLU A 167 11.32 -18.38 -0.95
N ASP A 168 12.17 -18.74 0.02
CA ASP A 168 12.01 -19.93 0.85
C ASP A 168 11.98 -19.53 2.32
N THR A 169 11.02 -20.09 3.06
CA THR A 169 10.93 -19.92 4.51
C THR A 169 10.69 -21.24 5.21
N GLN A 170 11.03 -21.30 6.48
CA GLN A 170 10.74 -22.44 7.36
C GLN A 170 9.87 -21.99 8.51
N THR A 171 8.89 -22.82 8.86
CA THR A 171 8.02 -22.60 10.00
C THR A 171 7.60 -23.93 10.65
N PHE A 172 6.76 -23.88 11.66
CA PHE A 172 6.24 -25.05 12.36
C PHE A 172 4.73 -25.19 12.18
N VAL A 173 4.21 -26.38 12.39
CA VAL A 173 2.76 -26.61 12.44
C VAL A 173 2.09 -25.68 13.47
N LYS A 174 0.92 -25.16 13.14
CA LYS A 174 0.13 -24.17 13.90
C LYS A 174 0.69 -22.76 13.95
N THR A 175 1.67 -22.44 13.13
CA THR A 175 2.09 -21.05 12.90
C THR A 175 1.35 -20.45 11.72
N ASP A 176 1.39 -19.15 11.62
CA ASP A 176 0.79 -18.36 10.55
C ASP A 176 1.77 -17.32 10.01
N GLY A 177 1.43 -16.74 8.90
CA GLY A 177 2.18 -15.66 8.29
C GLY A 177 1.36 -14.88 7.27
N LEU A 178 1.98 -13.86 6.73
CA LEU A 178 1.37 -12.96 5.75
C LEU A 178 2.36 -12.76 4.59
N VAL A 179 1.88 -12.92 3.38
CA VAL A 179 2.68 -12.66 2.16
C VAL A 179 3.01 -11.17 2.08
N ASP A 180 4.16 -10.79 1.52
CA ASP A 180 4.51 -9.39 1.31
C ASP A 180 3.53 -8.68 0.36
N VAL A 181 3.47 -7.35 0.42
CA VAL A 181 2.60 -6.57 -0.46
C VAL A 181 3.08 -6.70 -1.90
N PRO A 182 2.22 -7.17 -2.82
CA PRO A 182 2.59 -7.33 -4.22
C PRO A 182 2.80 -6.00 -4.95
N SER A 183 3.58 -6.05 -6.02
CA SER A 183 3.68 -4.96 -6.99
C SER A 183 3.06 -5.34 -8.33
N VAL A 184 2.56 -4.35 -9.05
CA VAL A 184 2.02 -4.52 -10.41
C VAL A 184 2.58 -3.45 -11.31
N THR A 185 3.18 -3.86 -12.43
CA THR A 185 3.68 -2.93 -13.44
C THR A 185 2.75 -2.91 -14.64
N PHE A 186 2.39 -1.71 -15.07
CA PHE A 186 1.57 -1.45 -16.26
C PHE A 186 2.34 -0.63 -17.28
N ASN A 187 2.16 -0.93 -18.56
CA ASN A 187 2.60 -0.05 -19.64
C ASN A 187 1.49 0.95 -19.96
N LEU A 188 1.82 2.22 -20.02
CA LEU A 188 0.89 3.30 -20.36
C LEU A 188 0.88 3.56 -21.87
N GLY A 189 -0.17 4.20 -22.36
CA GLY A 189 -0.27 4.65 -23.75
C GLY A 189 0.85 5.59 -24.22
N SER A 190 1.56 6.22 -23.29
CA SER A 190 2.79 7.01 -23.53
C SER A 190 4.03 6.16 -23.83
N GLY A 191 3.96 4.83 -23.63
CA GLY A 191 5.10 3.92 -23.66
C GLY A 191 5.87 3.80 -22.34
N GLN A 192 5.53 4.60 -21.33
CA GLN A 192 6.13 4.51 -20.00
C GLN A 192 5.56 3.34 -19.20
N ASN A 193 6.35 2.77 -18.31
CA ASN A 193 5.90 1.83 -17.31
C ASN A 193 5.62 2.55 -15.98
N VAL A 194 4.51 2.19 -15.34
CA VAL A 194 4.19 2.58 -13.97
C VAL A 194 4.07 1.33 -13.13
N THR A 195 4.76 1.30 -12.00
CA THR A 195 4.64 0.23 -11.00
C THR A 195 3.92 0.78 -9.78
N VAL A 196 2.94 0.03 -9.32
CA VAL A 196 2.19 0.33 -8.09
C VAL A 196 2.33 -0.84 -7.12
N LEU A 197 2.29 -0.54 -5.81
CA LEU A 197 2.01 -1.53 -4.79
C LEU A 197 0.49 -1.68 -4.72
N ALA A 198 0.02 -2.90 -4.63
CA ALA A 198 -1.40 -3.23 -4.60
C ALA A 198 -1.72 -4.11 -3.38
N ALA A 199 -2.80 -3.81 -2.68
CA ALA A 199 -3.25 -4.62 -1.56
C ALA A 199 -3.41 -6.09 -1.98
N ARG A 200 -3.13 -6.99 -1.06
CA ARG A 200 -3.19 -8.45 -1.29
C ARG A 200 -4.56 -8.92 -1.75
N SER A 201 -5.63 -8.25 -1.34
CA SER A 201 -7.01 -8.56 -1.69
C SER A 201 -7.37 -8.35 -3.17
N TYR A 202 -6.47 -7.75 -3.96
CA TYR A 202 -6.61 -7.73 -5.42
C TYR A 202 -6.32 -9.09 -6.04
N PHE A 203 -5.54 -9.95 -5.39
CA PHE A 203 -4.97 -11.17 -5.95
C PHE A 203 -5.77 -12.40 -5.58
N ASP A 204 -5.75 -13.38 -6.47
CA ASP A 204 -6.23 -14.73 -6.21
C ASP A 204 -5.03 -15.57 -5.76
N TRP A 205 -4.99 -15.88 -4.46
CA TRP A 205 -3.91 -16.62 -3.83
C TRP A 205 -4.11 -18.12 -3.93
N MET A 206 -3.02 -18.84 -4.15
CA MET A 206 -3.03 -20.31 -4.29
C MET A 206 -1.93 -20.95 -3.44
N SER A 207 -2.26 -22.06 -2.80
CA SER A 207 -1.34 -22.97 -2.14
C SER A 207 -1.24 -24.25 -2.96
N SER A 208 -0.02 -24.68 -3.27
CA SER A 208 0.19 -25.94 -4.05
C SER A 208 -0.17 -27.20 -3.26
N ASN A 209 -0.28 -27.09 -1.92
CA ASN A 209 -0.66 -28.21 -1.06
C ASN A 209 -1.49 -27.71 0.13
N LEU A 210 -2.80 -27.76 0.00
CA LEU A 210 -3.77 -27.31 1.01
C LEU A 210 -3.77 -28.18 2.28
N ASP A 211 -3.24 -29.39 2.24
CA ASP A 211 -3.07 -30.21 3.45
C ASP A 211 -1.92 -29.69 4.33
N VAL A 212 -0.93 -29.05 3.72
CA VAL A 212 0.23 -28.48 4.42
C VAL A 212 0.02 -27.03 4.81
N LEU A 213 -0.58 -26.21 3.92
CA LEU A 213 -0.70 -24.78 4.08
C LEU A 213 -2.01 -24.26 3.48
N SER A 214 -2.85 -23.61 4.29
CA SER A 214 -3.97 -22.80 3.80
C SER A 214 -3.54 -21.37 3.56
N ILE A 215 -4.22 -20.69 2.63
CA ILE A 215 -4.07 -19.25 2.37
C ILE A 215 -5.44 -18.67 2.05
N ASP A 216 -5.70 -17.44 2.51
CA ASP A 216 -6.96 -16.74 2.27
C ASP A 216 -6.80 -15.57 1.28
N GLU A 217 -7.90 -14.86 1.00
CA GLU A 217 -7.98 -13.73 0.07
C GLU A 217 -7.12 -12.52 0.49
N THR A 218 -6.69 -12.45 1.75
CA THR A 218 -5.84 -11.37 2.26
C THR A 218 -4.36 -11.70 2.19
N GLY A 219 -4.00 -12.89 1.67
CA GLY A 219 -2.62 -13.38 1.66
C GLY A 219 -2.13 -13.88 3.03
N TYR A 220 -3.05 -14.06 3.99
CA TYR A 220 -2.75 -14.69 5.28
C TYR A 220 -2.76 -16.20 5.12
N TYR A 221 -1.69 -16.85 5.56
CA TYR A 221 -1.54 -18.29 5.47
C TYR A 221 -1.33 -18.94 6.83
N GLN A 222 -1.76 -20.22 6.96
CA GLN A 222 -1.60 -21.03 8.15
C GLN A 222 -0.91 -22.35 7.82
N ALA A 223 0.08 -22.74 8.62
CA ALA A 223 0.76 -24.02 8.54
C ALA A 223 -0.03 -25.10 9.27
N LEU A 224 -0.57 -26.05 8.52
CA LEU A 224 -1.51 -27.10 9.02
C LEU A 224 -0.80 -28.40 9.37
N ASN A 225 0.07 -28.89 8.49
CA ASN A 225 0.82 -30.14 8.69
C ASN A 225 2.26 -29.99 8.16
N ALA A 226 3.15 -30.86 8.64
CA ALA A 226 4.52 -30.92 8.16
C ALA A 226 4.60 -31.27 6.66
N GLY A 227 5.46 -30.57 5.93
CA GLY A 227 5.64 -30.72 4.50
C GLY A 227 6.09 -29.41 3.85
N ALA A 228 6.02 -29.35 2.52
CA ALA A 228 6.31 -28.12 1.78
C ALA A 228 5.10 -27.73 0.92
N SER A 229 4.87 -26.43 0.79
CA SER A 229 3.87 -25.86 -0.12
C SER A 229 4.37 -24.56 -0.70
N ASP A 230 4.09 -24.36 -1.99
CA ASP A 230 4.34 -23.09 -2.68
C ASP A 230 3.09 -22.20 -2.63
N ILE A 231 3.30 -20.94 -2.28
CA ILE A 231 2.30 -19.87 -2.43
C ILE A 231 2.58 -19.14 -3.74
N THR A 232 1.56 -19.03 -4.59
CA THR A 232 1.55 -18.27 -5.83
C THR A 232 0.32 -17.36 -5.88
N ALA A 233 0.29 -16.42 -6.82
CA ALA A 233 -0.82 -15.50 -6.97
C ALA A 233 -1.13 -15.20 -8.43
N GLU A 234 -2.40 -14.87 -8.71
CA GLU A 234 -2.85 -14.33 -10.00
C GLU A 234 -3.54 -12.99 -9.80
N LEU A 235 -3.46 -12.13 -10.80
CA LEU A 235 -4.20 -10.87 -10.88
C LEU A 235 -4.94 -10.83 -12.22
N VAL A 236 -6.28 -10.84 -12.19
CA VAL A 236 -7.12 -10.80 -13.40
C VAL A 236 -6.69 -11.85 -14.45
N GLY A 237 -6.35 -13.07 -13.97
CA GLY A 237 -5.89 -14.19 -14.81
C GLY A 237 -4.43 -14.11 -15.28
N PHE A 238 -3.65 -13.14 -14.80
CA PHE A 238 -2.22 -13.05 -15.06
C PHE A 238 -1.44 -13.58 -13.86
N GLN A 239 -0.65 -14.64 -14.09
CA GLN A 239 0.21 -15.22 -13.06
C GLN A 239 1.24 -14.20 -12.59
N ALA A 240 1.37 -14.02 -11.27
CA ALA A 240 2.43 -13.21 -10.70
C ALA A 240 3.79 -13.89 -10.85
N GLU A 241 4.82 -13.09 -11.16
CA GLU A 241 6.21 -13.56 -11.07
C GLU A 241 6.61 -13.72 -9.59
N GLY A 242 7.41 -14.74 -9.28
CA GLY A 242 7.85 -15.09 -7.93
C GLY A 242 6.89 -16.04 -7.23
N LYS A 243 7.35 -16.62 -6.13
CA LYS A 243 6.58 -17.49 -5.23
C LYS A 243 7.22 -17.52 -3.85
N LEU A 244 6.45 -17.94 -2.83
CA LEU A 244 6.98 -18.29 -1.52
C LEU A 244 6.87 -19.81 -1.32
N THR A 245 7.98 -20.50 -1.13
CA THR A 245 8.00 -21.89 -0.67
C THR A 245 8.04 -21.91 0.85
N VAL A 246 7.02 -22.47 1.47
CA VAL A 246 6.93 -22.62 2.93
C VAL A 246 7.23 -24.06 3.30
N ASN A 247 8.33 -24.28 4.00
CA ASN A 247 8.73 -25.59 4.53
C ASN A 247 8.22 -25.69 5.98
N VAL A 248 7.14 -26.42 6.17
CA VAL A 248 6.53 -26.62 7.49
C VAL A 248 7.21 -27.80 8.16
N LEU A 249 7.90 -27.54 9.25
CA LEU A 249 8.47 -28.56 10.13
C LEU A 249 7.37 -29.17 11.01
N GLY A 250 7.67 -30.22 11.74
CA GLY A 250 6.71 -30.83 12.67
C GLY A 250 6.24 -29.86 13.78
N GLU A 251 5.50 -30.36 14.74
CA GLU A 251 5.11 -29.57 15.90
C GLU A 251 6.32 -29.16 16.73
N ILE A 252 6.24 -27.99 17.35
CA ILE A 252 7.26 -27.54 18.32
C ILE A 252 7.16 -28.40 19.58
N ASN A 253 8.19 -29.19 19.81
CA ASN A 253 8.31 -29.91 21.07
C ASN A 253 8.90 -28.97 22.11
N PHE A 254 8.06 -28.44 22.97
CA PHE A 254 8.54 -27.69 24.14
C PHE A 254 9.30 -28.62 25.09
N ALA A 255 10.36 -28.10 25.68
CA ALA A 255 11.01 -28.80 26.75
C ALA A 255 10.00 -29.09 27.90
N PRO A 256 9.95 -30.29 28.44
CA PRO A 256 9.07 -30.56 29.56
C PRO A 256 9.40 -29.63 30.74
N THR A 257 8.35 -29.14 31.40
CA THR A 257 8.55 -28.36 32.63
C THR A 257 9.40 -29.17 33.60
N PRO A 258 10.60 -28.70 34.01
CA PRO A 258 11.45 -29.46 34.88
C PRO A 258 10.78 -29.62 36.24
N HIS A 259 10.56 -30.88 36.65
CA HIS A 259 10.20 -31.16 38.01
C HIS A 259 11.47 -31.08 38.84
N ARG A 260 11.56 -30.09 39.73
CA ARG A 260 12.74 -29.87 40.57
C ARG A 260 12.39 -30.21 41.99
N ASP A 261 13.17 -31.11 42.57
CA ASP A 261 13.17 -31.32 44.04
C ASP A 261 13.70 -30.06 44.73
N THR A 262 12.98 -29.53 45.70
CA THR A 262 13.34 -28.33 46.45
C THR A 262 14.66 -28.45 47.16
N SER A 263 15.14 -29.67 47.43
CA SER A 263 16.47 -29.93 48.00
C SER A 263 17.62 -29.62 47.04
N ASN A 264 17.34 -29.55 45.74
CA ASN A 264 18.34 -29.33 44.69
C ASN A 264 18.25 -27.92 44.04
N VAL A 265 17.42 -27.03 44.60
CA VAL A 265 17.18 -25.69 44.03
C VAL A 265 17.35 -24.66 45.15
N SER A 266 18.21 -23.67 44.89
CA SER A 266 18.25 -22.43 45.68
C SER A 266 17.53 -21.34 44.89
N SER A 267 16.33 -20.97 45.31
CA SER A 267 15.58 -19.88 44.69
C SER A 267 16.10 -18.53 45.20
N ILE A 268 16.41 -17.61 44.28
CA ILE A 268 16.74 -16.21 44.57
C ILE A 268 15.47 -15.38 44.68
N PHE A 269 14.45 -15.73 43.89
CA PHE A 269 13.12 -15.11 43.89
C PHE A 269 12.09 -16.18 43.54
N SER A 270 10.94 -16.17 44.21
CA SER A 270 9.77 -16.99 43.91
C SER A 270 8.54 -16.19 44.27
N ASP A 271 7.58 -16.14 43.36
CA ASP A 271 6.26 -15.51 43.49
C ASP A 271 5.15 -16.52 43.81
N ALA A 272 5.48 -17.65 44.41
CA ALA A 272 4.55 -18.73 44.76
C ALA A 272 3.64 -18.38 45.94
#